data_9aee8a6cbce5176b1885c30d9998ec09
#
_entry.id   9aee8a6cbce5176b1885c30d9998ec09
#
_cell.length_a   1.000
_cell.length_b   1.000
_cell.length_c   1.000
_cell.angle_alpha   90.00
_cell.angle_beta   90.00
_cell.angle_gamma   90.00
#
_symmetry.space_group_name_H-M   'P 1'
#
loop_
_entity.id
_entity.type
_entity.pdbx_description
1 polymer ?
#
loop_
_entity_poly.entity_id
_entity_poly.type
_entity_poly.pdbx_seq_one_letter_code
_entity_poly.pdbx_strand_id
1 'polypeptide(L)'
;MTMASPAVISRMRYLVWGLALLLLPLVLQSMGNAWVRIADMALLYVMLALGLNIVVGYAGLLDLGFVAFFAVGAYMFGLLASPHLTDTFPWIAALFPNGLHLPLWAVIPIGAGLAGLFGVLLGAPTLK
;
A
#
# COMPACT_ATOMS: atom_id res chain seq x y z
N MET A 1 -8.57 43.17 19.05
CA MET A 1 -8.02 42.16 18.11
C MET A 1 -7.41 41.06 18.96
N THR A 2 -8.17 40.01 19.24
CA THR A 2 -7.72 38.83 20.02
C THR A 2 -6.75 38.02 19.16
N MET A 3 -5.48 38.11 19.49
CA MET A 3 -4.47 37.22 18.89
C MET A 3 -4.81 35.77 19.26
N ALA A 4 -5.21 34.99 18.27
CA ALA A 4 -5.44 33.56 18.46
C ALA A 4 -4.16 32.92 19.02
N SER A 5 -4.29 32.11 20.07
CA SER A 5 -3.15 31.47 20.72
C SER A 5 -2.37 30.61 19.71
N PRO A 6 -1.05 30.49 19.81
CA PRO A 6 -0.22 29.75 18.84
C PRO A 6 -0.68 28.29 18.67
N ALA A 7 -1.30 27.71 19.69
CA ALA A 7 -1.90 26.37 19.62
C ALA A 7 -3.14 26.28 18.71
N VAL A 8 -3.93 27.35 18.62
CA VAL A 8 -5.11 27.41 17.72
C VAL A 8 -4.65 27.56 16.28
N ILE A 9 -3.63 28.37 16.04
CA ILE A 9 -3.06 28.58 14.69
C ILE A 9 -2.44 27.27 14.17
N SER A 10 -1.73 26.52 15.01
CA SER A 10 -1.15 25.25 14.62
C SER A 10 -2.22 24.19 14.30
N ARG A 11 -3.26 24.07 15.12
CA ARG A 11 -4.40 23.15 14.87
C ARG A 11 -5.14 23.49 13.59
N MET A 12 -5.39 24.78 13.37
CA MET A 12 -6.06 25.24 12.16
C MET A 12 -5.24 24.93 10.90
N ARG A 13 -3.93 25.08 10.96
CA ARG A 13 -3.01 24.70 9.87
C ARG A 13 -3.10 23.21 9.55
N TYR A 14 -3.08 22.32 10.54
CA TYR A 14 -3.22 20.87 10.32
C TYR A 14 -4.60 20.50 9.76
N LEU A 15 -5.67 21.17 10.19
CA LEU A 15 -7.00 20.96 9.64
C LEU A 15 -7.08 21.39 8.17
N VAL A 16 -6.49 22.53 7.82
CA VAL A 16 -6.45 23.02 6.43
C VAL A 16 -5.67 22.04 5.55
N TRP A 17 -4.49 21.58 5.98
CA TRP A 17 -3.72 20.59 5.24
C TRP A 17 -4.44 19.25 5.13
N GLY A 18 -5.08 18.80 6.21
CA GLY A 18 -5.88 17.57 6.19
C GLY A 18 -7.06 17.65 5.22
N LEU A 19 -7.77 18.78 5.23
CA LEU A 19 -8.88 19.03 4.31
C LEU A 19 -8.39 19.13 2.84
N ALA A 20 -7.27 19.81 2.61
CA ALA A 20 -6.67 19.92 1.29
C ALA A 20 -6.27 18.55 0.73
N LEU A 21 -5.68 17.68 1.55
CA LEU A 21 -5.33 16.31 1.17
C LEU A 21 -6.57 15.45 0.90
N LEU A 22 -7.65 15.65 1.66
CA LEU A 22 -8.90 14.92 1.49
C LEU A 22 -9.65 15.34 0.22
N LEU A 23 -9.56 16.62 -0.15
CA LEU A 23 -10.17 17.16 -1.37
C LEU A 23 -9.33 16.91 -2.63
N LEU A 24 -8.04 16.65 -2.47
CA LEU A 24 -7.10 16.43 -3.57
C LEU A 24 -7.58 15.37 -4.58
N PRO A 25 -8.07 14.18 -4.18
CA PRO A 25 -8.55 13.18 -5.14
C PRO A 25 -9.78 13.65 -5.93
N LEU A 26 -10.66 14.46 -5.33
CA LEU A 26 -11.81 15.01 -6.03
C LEU A 26 -11.39 16.03 -7.10
N VAL A 27 -10.40 16.86 -6.79
CA VAL A 27 -9.84 17.82 -7.74
C VAL A 27 -9.11 17.09 -8.88
N LEU A 28 -8.32 16.07 -8.57
CA LEU A 28 -7.63 15.27 -9.59
C LEU A 28 -8.61 14.53 -10.49
N GLN A 29 -9.71 14.02 -9.93
CA GLN A 29 -10.75 13.34 -10.69
C GLN A 29 -11.45 14.28 -11.68
N SER A 30 -11.64 15.55 -11.32
CA SER A 30 -12.20 16.57 -12.21
C SER A 30 -11.27 16.94 -13.37
N MET A 31 -9.95 16.77 -13.19
CA MET A 31 -8.94 17.01 -14.24
C MET A 31 -8.76 15.81 -15.19
N GLY A 32 -9.34 14.67 -14.86
CA GLY A 32 -9.33 13.46 -15.69
C GLY A 32 -8.57 12.28 -15.08
N ASN A 33 -8.91 11.08 -15.53
CA ASN A 33 -8.37 9.82 -15.01
C ASN A 33 -6.84 9.67 -15.12
N ALA A 34 -6.21 10.37 -16.06
CA ALA A 34 -4.76 10.35 -16.21
C ALA A 34 -4.06 10.95 -14.98
N TRP A 35 -4.57 12.06 -14.45
CA TRP A 35 -4.02 12.72 -13.27
C TRP A 35 -4.20 11.88 -12.00
N VAL A 36 -5.32 11.19 -11.86
CA VAL A 36 -5.56 10.25 -10.76
C VAL A 36 -4.53 9.13 -10.77
N ARG A 37 -4.26 8.53 -11.95
CA ARG A 37 -3.25 7.46 -12.09
C ARG A 37 -1.82 7.94 -11.78
N ILE A 38 -1.47 9.16 -12.19
CA ILE A 38 -0.15 9.75 -11.87
C ILE A 38 -0.04 9.96 -10.35
N ALA A 39 -1.07 10.48 -9.71
CA ALA A 39 -1.08 10.68 -8.26
C ALA A 39 -1.00 9.35 -7.49
N ASP A 40 -1.73 8.33 -7.93
CA ASP A 40 -1.66 6.98 -7.36
C ASP A 40 -0.24 6.40 -7.42
N MET A 41 0.40 6.49 -8.59
CA MET A 41 1.78 6.05 -8.75
C MET A 41 2.74 6.86 -7.87
N ALA A 42 2.57 8.17 -7.78
CA ALA A 42 3.39 9.02 -6.92
C ALA A 42 3.25 8.63 -5.45
N LEU A 43 2.03 8.43 -4.96
CA LEU A 43 1.77 7.99 -3.59
C LEU A 43 2.37 6.61 -3.30
N LEU A 44 2.28 5.69 -4.26
CA LEU A 44 2.88 4.37 -4.15
C LEU A 44 4.40 4.46 -3.99
N TYR A 45 5.08 5.27 -4.81
CA TYR A 45 6.52 5.48 -4.69
C TYR A 45 6.90 6.18 -3.38
N VAL A 46 6.09 7.10 -2.88
CA VAL A 46 6.28 7.72 -1.55
C VAL A 46 6.20 6.67 -0.45
N MET A 47 5.20 5.78 -0.50
CA MET A 47 5.07 4.69 0.48
C MET A 47 6.27 3.72 0.43
N LEU A 48 6.73 3.37 -0.77
CA LEU A 48 7.93 2.54 -0.94
C LEU A 48 9.18 3.22 -0.37
N ALA A 49 9.37 4.51 -0.65
CA ALA A 49 10.49 5.28 -0.14
C ALA A 49 10.48 5.39 1.39
N LEU A 50 9.30 5.60 2.00
CA LEU A 50 9.14 5.60 3.45
C LEU A 50 9.45 4.24 4.06
N GLY A 51 8.97 3.15 3.44
CA GLY A 51 9.30 1.78 3.86
C GLY A 51 10.80 1.51 3.83
N LEU A 52 11.46 1.88 2.74
CA LEU A 52 12.92 1.75 2.61
C LEU A 52 13.66 2.60 3.67
N ASN A 53 13.19 3.83 3.91
CA ASN A 53 13.80 4.70 4.92
C ASN A 53 13.72 4.10 6.34
N ILE A 54 12.63 3.40 6.67
CA ILE A 54 12.49 2.69 7.93
C ILE A 54 13.50 1.55 8.02
N VAL A 55 13.64 0.73 6.98
CA VAL A 55 14.58 -0.40 6.95
C VAL A 55 16.03 0.09 7.04
N VAL A 56 16.41 1.06 6.22
CA VAL A 56 17.79 1.61 6.23
C VAL A 56 18.07 2.38 7.53
N GLY A 57 17.09 3.15 8.04
CA GLY A 57 17.27 3.98 9.23
C GLY A 57 17.33 3.19 10.53
N TYR A 58 16.53 2.12 10.66
CA TYR A 58 16.48 1.32 11.89
C TYR A 58 17.38 0.09 11.85
N ALA A 59 17.43 -0.61 10.73
CA ALA A 59 18.23 -1.84 10.62
C ALA A 59 19.66 -1.59 10.11
N GLY A 60 19.94 -0.42 9.54
CA GLY A 60 21.24 -0.08 8.95
C GLY A 60 21.63 -0.97 7.76
N LEU A 61 20.67 -1.73 7.22
CA LEU A 61 20.86 -2.67 6.12
C LEU A 61 20.42 -2.02 4.81
N LEU A 62 21.27 -2.10 3.81
CA LEU A 62 20.95 -1.68 2.46
C LEU A 62 20.14 -2.80 1.80
N ASP A 63 18.82 -2.76 1.96
CA ASP A 63 17.92 -3.74 1.36
C ASP A 63 17.57 -3.31 -0.08
N LEU A 64 18.30 -3.88 -1.04
CA LEU A 64 18.02 -3.71 -2.47
C LEU A 64 16.82 -4.57 -2.92
N GLY A 65 16.37 -5.50 -2.08
CA GLY A 65 15.27 -6.42 -2.38
C GLY A 65 13.89 -5.92 -1.97
N PHE A 66 13.76 -4.72 -1.36
CA PHE A 66 12.48 -4.22 -0.83
C PHE A 66 11.36 -4.15 -1.90
N VAL A 67 11.72 -3.94 -3.17
CA VAL A 67 10.80 -3.94 -4.30
C VAL A 67 10.16 -5.32 -4.51
N ALA A 68 10.84 -6.41 -4.12
CA ALA A 68 10.28 -7.76 -4.20
C ALA A 68 9.05 -7.92 -3.30
N PHE A 69 9.01 -7.28 -2.13
CA PHE A 69 7.83 -7.30 -1.25
C PHE A 69 6.63 -6.58 -1.88
N PHE A 70 6.88 -5.51 -2.63
CA PHE A 70 5.84 -4.86 -3.44
C PHE A 70 5.30 -5.80 -4.51
N ALA A 71 6.18 -6.51 -5.22
CA ALA A 71 5.78 -7.49 -6.24
C ALA A 71 4.94 -8.62 -5.62
N VAL A 72 5.33 -9.15 -4.46
CA VAL A 72 4.55 -10.16 -3.72
C VAL A 72 3.13 -9.66 -3.43
N GLY A 73 2.99 -8.43 -2.91
CA GLY A 73 1.67 -7.83 -2.65
C GLY A 73 0.83 -7.66 -3.91
N ALA A 74 1.43 -7.18 -5.00
CA ALA A 74 0.76 -6.99 -6.27
C ALA A 74 0.28 -8.32 -6.89
N TYR A 75 1.13 -9.35 -6.87
CA TYR A 75 0.76 -10.69 -7.35
C TYR A 75 -0.33 -11.33 -6.48
N MET A 76 -0.25 -11.19 -5.15
CA MET A 76 -1.29 -11.70 -4.25
C MET A 76 -2.64 -11.05 -4.53
N PHE A 77 -2.66 -9.74 -4.72
CA PHE A 77 -3.89 -9.05 -5.10
C PHE A 77 -4.40 -9.52 -6.47
N GLY A 78 -3.53 -9.58 -7.47
CA GLY A 78 -3.89 -10.04 -8.81
C GLY A 78 -4.44 -11.47 -8.84
N LEU A 79 -3.91 -12.37 -8.04
CA LEU A 79 -4.36 -13.77 -7.97
C LEU A 79 -5.65 -13.93 -7.15
N LEU A 80 -5.78 -13.27 -6.01
CA LEU A 80 -6.89 -13.45 -5.09
C LEU A 80 -8.13 -12.60 -5.43
N ALA A 81 -7.94 -11.47 -6.11
CA ALA A 81 -9.03 -10.59 -6.52
C ALA A 81 -9.51 -10.81 -7.96
N SER A 82 -8.92 -11.75 -8.69
CA SER A 82 -9.28 -12.06 -10.08
C SER A 82 -9.62 -13.54 -10.25
N PRO A 83 -10.37 -13.92 -11.29
CA PRO A 83 -10.74 -15.31 -11.57
C PRO A 83 -9.56 -16.19 -12.04
N HIS A 84 -8.37 -15.65 -12.19
CA HIS A 84 -7.21 -16.37 -12.73
C HIS A 84 -6.90 -17.71 -12.05
N LEU A 85 -7.07 -17.79 -10.72
CA LEU A 85 -6.84 -19.01 -9.96
C LEU A 85 -7.89 -20.08 -10.28
N THR A 86 -9.15 -19.68 -10.43
CA THR A 86 -10.23 -20.60 -10.79
C THR A 86 -10.16 -21.05 -12.24
N ASP A 87 -9.69 -20.19 -13.14
CA ASP A 87 -9.52 -20.53 -14.57
C ASP A 87 -8.35 -21.49 -14.79
N THR A 88 -7.30 -21.37 -13.96
CA THR A 88 -6.08 -22.17 -14.12
C THR A 88 -6.15 -23.50 -13.37
N PHE A 89 -6.81 -23.54 -12.20
CA PHE A 89 -6.85 -24.72 -11.35
C PHE A 89 -8.26 -25.25 -11.15
N PRO A 90 -8.64 -26.39 -11.79
CA PRO A 90 -10.00 -26.97 -11.72
C PRO A 90 -10.44 -27.31 -10.31
N TRP A 91 -9.52 -27.69 -9.40
CA TRP A 91 -9.83 -27.99 -8.02
C TRP A 91 -10.23 -26.73 -7.21
N ILE A 92 -9.67 -25.56 -7.53
CA ILE A 92 -10.08 -24.28 -6.94
C ILE A 92 -11.43 -23.87 -7.50
N ALA A 93 -11.68 -24.07 -8.79
CA ALA A 93 -12.99 -23.82 -9.39
C ALA A 93 -14.10 -24.68 -8.77
N ALA A 94 -13.78 -25.90 -8.35
CA ALA A 94 -14.73 -26.76 -7.65
C ALA A 94 -15.09 -26.25 -6.24
N LEU A 95 -14.13 -25.62 -5.54
CA LEU A 95 -14.37 -25.00 -4.23
C LEU A 95 -15.09 -23.64 -4.34
N PHE A 96 -14.79 -22.89 -5.39
CA PHE A 96 -15.29 -21.52 -5.61
C PHE A 96 -15.89 -21.38 -7.02
N PRO A 97 -17.11 -21.91 -7.25
CA PRO A 97 -17.74 -21.92 -8.58
C PRO A 97 -17.97 -20.53 -9.19
N ASN A 98 -18.11 -19.52 -8.34
CA ASN A 98 -18.34 -18.13 -8.75
C ASN A 98 -17.04 -17.32 -8.91
N GLY A 99 -15.87 -17.97 -8.86
CA GLY A 99 -14.57 -17.31 -8.88
C GLY A 99 -14.10 -16.81 -7.50
N LEU A 100 -12.80 -16.71 -7.34
CA LEU A 100 -12.19 -16.21 -6.11
C LEU A 100 -12.09 -14.68 -6.21
N HIS A 101 -13.10 -13.98 -5.71
CA HIS A 101 -13.17 -12.52 -5.71
C HIS A 101 -13.08 -12.01 -4.26
N LEU A 102 -11.90 -12.14 -3.66
CA LEU A 102 -11.72 -11.64 -2.30
C LEU A 102 -11.74 -10.11 -2.27
N PRO A 103 -12.49 -9.50 -1.34
CA PRO A 103 -12.48 -8.06 -1.19
C PRO A 103 -11.09 -7.58 -0.74
N LEU A 104 -10.74 -6.35 -1.12
CA LEU A 104 -9.45 -5.72 -0.80
C LEU A 104 -9.08 -5.86 0.68
N TRP A 105 -10.04 -5.69 1.57
CA TRP A 105 -9.85 -5.79 3.02
C TRP A 105 -9.41 -7.17 3.51
N ALA A 106 -9.73 -8.24 2.79
CA ALA A 106 -9.25 -9.58 3.10
C ALA A 106 -7.87 -9.84 2.47
N VAL A 107 -7.62 -9.29 1.28
CA VAL A 107 -6.34 -9.48 0.59
C VAL A 107 -5.20 -8.75 1.28
N ILE A 108 -5.44 -7.56 1.84
CA ILE A 108 -4.42 -6.77 2.56
C ILE A 108 -3.76 -7.56 3.70
N PRO A 109 -4.50 -8.12 4.69
CA PRO A 109 -3.88 -8.85 5.79
C PRO A 109 -3.20 -10.15 5.33
N ILE A 110 -3.73 -10.83 4.31
CA ILE A 110 -3.11 -12.03 3.74
C ILE A 110 -1.78 -11.67 3.06
N GLY A 111 -1.78 -10.63 2.23
CA GLY A 111 -0.58 -10.13 1.57
C GLY A 111 0.47 -9.62 2.55
N ALA A 112 0.06 -8.89 3.59
CA ALA A 112 0.95 -8.41 4.64
C ALA A 112 1.55 -9.58 5.44
N GLY A 113 0.76 -10.60 5.77
CA GLY A 113 1.23 -11.81 6.45
C GLY A 113 2.26 -12.58 5.62
N LEU A 114 2.00 -12.73 4.32
CA LEU A 114 2.92 -13.41 3.42
C LEU A 114 4.22 -12.61 3.24
N ALA A 115 4.13 -11.30 3.03
CA ALA A 115 5.29 -10.43 2.94
C ALA A 115 6.11 -10.46 4.23
N GLY A 116 5.47 -10.46 5.41
CA GLY A 116 6.11 -10.61 6.70
C GLY A 116 6.82 -11.95 6.86
N LEU A 117 6.21 -13.05 6.41
CA LEU A 117 6.81 -14.38 6.42
C LEU A 117 8.11 -14.42 5.57
N PHE A 118 8.04 -13.91 4.34
CA PHE A 118 9.22 -13.78 3.49
C PHE A 118 10.28 -12.86 4.09
N GLY A 119 9.88 -11.76 4.73
CA GLY A 119 10.77 -10.85 5.45
C GLY A 119 11.54 -11.57 6.58
N VAL A 120 10.86 -12.39 7.37
CA VAL A 120 11.50 -13.18 8.43
C VAL A 120 12.43 -14.25 7.84
N LEU A 121 11.98 -14.97 6.81
CA LEU A 121 12.77 -16.02 6.18
C LEU A 121 14.07 -15.50 5.54
N LEU A 122 14.01 -14.34 4.91
CA LEU A 122 15.16 -13.69 4.28
C LEU A 122 16.03 -12.93 5.29
N GLY A 123 15.41 -12.31 6.29
CA GLY A 123 16.10 -11.54 7.32
C GLY A 123 16.82 -12.38 8.36
N ALA A 124 16.30 -13.55 8.73
CA ALA A 124 16.89 -14.40 9.75
C ALA A 124 18.34 -14.85 9.43
N PRO A 125 18.70 -15.25 8.21
CA PRO A 125 20.09 -15.60 7.89
C PRO A 125 21.03 -14.40 7.75
N THR A 126 20.50 -13.19 7.47
CA THR A 126 21.32 -11.99 7.30
C THR A 126 21.68 -11.30 8.62
N LEU A 127 21.01 -11.66 9.72
CA LEU A 127 21.26 -11.11 11.06
C LEU A 127 22.25 -11.95 11.89
N LYS A 128 22.82 -13.02 11.33
CA LYS A 128 23.92 -13.82 11.91
C LYS A 128 25.25 -13.36 11.38
#